data_9e7f770ba494b7fbb1bdb06ac534e761
#
_entry.id   9e7f770ba494b7fbb1bdb06ac534e761
#
_cell.length_a   1.000
_cell.length_b   1.000
_cell.length_c   1.000
_cell.angle_alpha   90.00
_cell.angle_beta   90.00
_cell.angle_gamma   90.00
#
_symmetry.space_group_name_H-M   'P 1'
#
loop_
_entity.id
_entity.type
_entity.pdbx_description
1 polymer ?
#
loop_
_entity_poly.entity_id
_entity_poly.type
_entity_poly.pdbx_seq_one_letter_code
_entity_poly.pdbx_strand_id
1 'polypeptide(L)'
;MTESEQRWLDQGRGLSPEWTWSFTADAPLVGLELARESGDTIVADASGSVYILDRRGRIVTLSRGLHELVDLAWSDSGTHGAVVVGETTLAVLNRQLRLVWTSDLREPIRAIAVDPYGHHFAACLEGGETRILNNTRKTIGRFKTTRRLSHVRFVTGHADLIATADNGLLCRHHLDGTPLWGEPCWSNIGDLTITGDGGAIFLAGLNLGIQRFDGNGNSQGTYVVEGTPNRVSTSYALNRVVASTVERGLIWLDSDGEILWAVETPEEVLTLRCDPLGAGFVCGFEGGRVVRLDWGAPFP
;
A
#
# COMPACT_ATOMS: atom_id res chain seq x y z
N MET A 1 -9.90 -4.92 -24.46
CA MET A 1 -10.78 -5.36 -23.37
C MET A 1 -11.65 -6.48 -23.92
N THR A 2 -11.55 -7.66 -23.37
CA THR A 2 -12.38 -8.80 -23.77
C THR A 2 -13.72 -8.74 -23.04
N GLU A 3 -14.80 -9.26 -23.64
CA GLU A 3 -16.14 -9.32 -23.00
C GLU A 3 -16.11 -10.05 -21.63
N SER A 4 -15.15 -10.93 -21.40
CA SER A 4 -15.00 -11.64 -20.13
C SER A 4 -14.41 -10.75 -19.00
N GLU A 5 -13.62 -9.76 -19.35
CA GLU A 5 -12.97 -8.84 -18.39
C GLU A 5 -13.95 -7.85 -17.78
N GLN A 6 -15.02 -7.50 -18.46
CA GLN A 6 -16.06 -6.60 -17.96
C GLN A 6 -17.17 -7.29 -17.17
N ARG A 7 -17.42 -8.57 -17.41
CA ARG A 7 -18.59 -9.30 -16.85
C ARG A 7 -18.65 -9.28 -15.32
N TRP A 8 -17.51 -9.27 -14.62
CA TRP A 8 -17.54 -9.26 -13.17
C TRP A 8 -17.93 -7.87 -12.60
N LEU A 9 -17.60 -6.77 -13.28
CA LEU A 9 -18.06 -5.43 -12.88
C LEU A 9 -19.58 -5.28 -12.95
N ASP A 10 -20.21 -5.90 -13.96
CA ASP A 10 -21.66 -5.85 -14.17
C ASP A 10 -22.44 -6.58 -13.04
N GLN A 11 -21.75 -7.43 -12.28
CA GLN A 11 -22.33 -8.11 -11.10
C GLN A 11 -22.22 -7.27 -9.83
N GLY A 12 -21.55 -6.12 -9.88
CA GLY A 12 -21.41 -5.20 -8.76
C GLY A 12 -22.74 -4.60 -8.32
N ARG A 13 -22.84 -4.33 -7.01
CA ARG A 13 -23.97 -3.61 -6.41
C ARG A 13 -23.58 -2.17 -6.14
N GLY A 14 -24.43 -1.23 -6.44
CA GLY A 14 -24.18 0.21 -6.29
C GLY A 14 -23.78 0.90 -7.57
N LEU A 15 -23.11 2.04 -7.47
CA LEU A 15 -22.68 2.83 -8.61
C LEU A 15 -21.44 2.19 -9.26
N SER A 16 -21.61 1.56 -10.42
CA SER A 16 -20.53 0.87 -11.12
C SER A 16 -19.42 1.84 -11.57
N PRO A 17 -18.14 1.43 -11.43
CA PRO A 17 -17.01 2.19 -11.91
C PRO A 17 -16.87 2.11 -13.44
N GLU A 18 -16.09 3.03 -14.00
CA GLU A 18 -15.55 2.93 -15.34
C GLU A 18 -14.24 2.12 -15.31
N TRP A 19 -14.08 1.17 -16.23
CA TRP A 19 -12.81 0.46 -16.46
C TRP A 19 -11.88 1.35 -17.28
N THR A 20 -10.92 1.96 -16.62
CA THR A 20 -10.03 2.93 -17.27
C THR A 20 -8.94 2.25 -18.07
N TRP A 21 -8.25 1.29 -17.49
CA TRP A 21 -7.22 0.48 -18.16
C TRP A 21 -6.92 -0.82 -17.42
N SER A 22 -6.26 -1.75 -18.13
CA SER A 22 -5.64 -2.94 -17.53
C SER A 22 -4.23 -3.15 -18.06
N PHE A 23 -3.43 -3.83 -17.25
CA PHE A 23 -2.08 -4.26 -17.56
C PHE A 23 -1.89 -5.68 -17.04
N THR A 24 -1.07 -6.49 -17.71
CA THR A 24 -0.70 -7.82 -17.23
C THR A 24 0.81 -7.92 -17.19
N ALA A 25 1.37 -8.23 -16.03
CA ALA A 25 2.78 -8.49 -15.82
C ALA A 25 3.20 -9.84 -16.41
N ASP A 26 4.49 -10.05 -16.60
CA ASP A 26 5.03 -11.29 -17.20
C ASP A 26 4.93 -12.50 -16.23
N ALA A 27 4.72 -12.25 -14.90
CA ALA A 27 4.62 -13.24 -13.84
C ALA A 27 3.65 -12.77 -12.73
N PRO A 28 3.32 -13.63 -11.74
CA PRO A 28 2.54 -13.25 -10.57
C PRO A 28 3.09 -11.99 -9.88
N LEU A 29 2.19 -11.15 -9.35
CA LEU A 29 2.60 -9.91 -8.68
C LEU A 29 3.35 -10.19 -7.38
N VAL A 30 4.35 -9.36 -7.13
CA VAL A 30 5.01 -9.20 -5.83
C VAL A 30 4.46 -7.97 -5.10
N GLY A 31 4.22 -6.88 -5.82
CA GLY A 31 3.70 -5.66 -5.25
C GLY A 31 3.25 -4.65 -6.30
N LEU A 32 2.45 -3.69 -5.84
CA LEU A 32 1.97 -2.56 -6.62
C LEU A 32 1.95 -1.32 -5.75
N GLU A 33 2.43 -0.20 -6.28
CA GLU A 33 2.32 1.11 -5.67
C GLU A 33 1.76 2.14 -6.66
N LEU A 34 1.08 3.16 -6.12
CA LEU A 34 0.64 4.32 -6.87
C LEU A 34 1.43 5.54 -6.38
N ALA A 35 2.24 6.12 -7.25
CA ALA A 35 2.91 7.38 -6.98
C ALA A 35 1.85 8.50 -7.06
N ARG A 36 1.32 8.88 -5.90
CA ARG A 36 0.10 9.67 -5.76
C ARG A 36 0.17 11.07 -6.38
N GLU A 37 1.35 11.69 -6.47
CA GLU A 37 1.55 13.00 -7.11
C GLU A 37 1.73 12.89 -8.63
N SER A 38 2.54 11.94 -9.10
CA SER A 38 2.75 11.74 -10.54
C SER A 38 1.59 11.00 -11.22
N GLY A 39 0.89 10.15 -10.46
CA GLY A 39 -0.16 9.25 -10.96
C GLY A 39 0.40 8.04 -11.70
N ASP A 40 1.71 7.80 -11.61
CA ASP A 40 2.33 6.60 -12.18
C ASP A 40 2.01 5.40 -11.28
N THR A 41 1.74 4.26 -11.89
CA THR A 41 1.58 2.98 -11.19
C THR A 41 2.85 2.16 -11.33
N ILE A 42 3.40 1.71 -10.22
CA ILE A 42 4.61 0.89 -10.17
C ILE A 42 4.20 -0.54 -9.85
N VAL A 43 4.66 -1.48 -10.65
CA VAL A 43 4.33 -2.90 -10.53
C VAL A 43 5.61 -3.70 -10.45
N ALA A 44 5.69 -4.66 -9.54
CA ALA A 44 6.76 -5.64 -9.44
C ALA A 44 6.19 -7.06 -9.55
N ASP A 45 6.87 -7.94 -10.28
CA ASP A 45 6.46 -9.32 -10.45
C ASP A 45 7.54 -10.33 -10.03
N ALA A 46 7.14 -11.58 -9.88
CA ALA A 46 8.00 -12.68 -9.44
C ALA A 46 9.10 -13.08 -10.44
N SER A 47 9.06 -12.58 -11.69
CA SER A 47 10.17 -12.75 -12.65
C SER A 47 11.35 -11.83 -12.36
N GLY A 48 11.20 -10.89 -11.42
CA GLY A 48 12.17 -9.85 -11.12
C GLY A 48 12.06 -8.65 -12.04
N SER A 49 10.90 -8.44 -12.64
CA SER A 49 10.59 -7.27 -13.45
C SER A 49 9.92 -6.20 -12.61
N VAL A 50 10.30 -4.94 -12.84
CA VAL A 50 9.62 -3.76 -12.30
C VAL A 50 9.20 -2.88 -13.45
N TYR A 51 7.94 -2.49 -13.46
CA TYR A 51 7.30 -1.65 -14.48
C TYR A 51 6.88 -0.32 -13.87
N ILE A 52 7.04 0.78 -14.61
CA ILE A 52 6.35 2.04 -14.34
C ILE A 52 5.34 2.24 -15.46
N LEU A 53 4.07 2.35 -15.08
CA LEU A 53 2.96 2.61 -15.97
C LEU A 53 2.50 4.06 -15.82
N ASP A 54 2.20 4.73 -16.95
CA ASP A 54 1.58 6.07 -16.92
C ASP A 54 0.12 5.99 -16.45
N ARG A 55 -0.55 7.15 -16.32
CA ARG A 55 -1.97 7.24 -15.93
C ARG A 55 -2.94 6.52 -16.89
N ARG A 56 -2.45 6.08 -18.08
CA ARG A 56 -3.21 5.33 -19.07
C ARG A 56 -2.85 3.84 -19.09
N GLY A 57 -2.07 3.37 -18.11
CA GLY A 57 -1.63 1.99 -18.03
C GLY A 57 -0.55 1.58 -19.04
N ARG A 58 0.12 2.53 -19.70
CA ARG A 58 1.18 2.24 -20.68
C ARG A 58 2.53 2.20 -19.99
N ILE A 59 3.34 1.21 -20.36
CA ILE A 59 4.71 1.08 -19.84
C ILE A 59 5.54 2.30 -20.25
N VAL A 60 6.03 3.06 -19.27
CA VAL A 60 6.97 4.17 -19.45
C VAL A 60 8.40 3.69 -19.24
N THR A 61 8.61 2.84 -18.24
CA THR A 61 9.92 2.30 -17.90
C THR A 61 9.76 0.85 -17.47
N LEU A 62 10.72 0.02 -17.84
CA LEU A 62 10.81 -1.40 -17.47
C LEU A 62 12.25 -1.73 -17.10
N SER A 63 12.41 -2.40 -15.98
CA SER A 63 13.68 -3.05 -15.58
C SER A 63 13.44 -4.53 -15.36
N ARG A 64 14.39 -5.35 -15.75
CA ARG A 64 14.39 -6.80 -15.56
C ARG A 64 15.68 -7.23 -14.86
N GLY A 65 15.63 -8.36 -14.16
CA GLY A 65 16.81 -8.96 -13.55
C GLY A 65 17.01 -8.64 -12.07
N LEU A 66 15.99 -8.08 -11.40
CA LEU A 66 15.96 -8.00 -9.93
C LEU A 66 15.39 -9.33 -9.39
N HIS A 67 16.22 -10.37 -9.42
CA HIS A 67 15.80 -11.69 -8.98
C HIS A 67 15.41 -11.71 -7.49
N GLU A 68 14.50 -12.59 -7.11
CA GLU A 68 14.03 -12.78 -5.74
C GLU A 68 13.41 -11.52 -5.12
N LEU A 69 12.60 -10.78 -5.89
CA LEU A 69 11.80 -9.68 -5.35
C LEU A 69 10.77 -10.19 -4.35
N VAL A 70 10.70 -9.55 -3.19
CA VAL A 70 9.80 -9.93 -2.07
C VAL A 70 8.80 -8.84 -1.76
N ASP A 71 9.19 -7.55 -1.86
CA ASP A 71 8.34 -6.41 -1.51
C ASP A 71 8.73 -5.17 -2.33
N LEU A 72 7.78 -4.24 -2.47
CA LEU A 72 7.92 -2.99 -3.21
C LEU A 72 7.27 -1.84 -2.44
N ALA A 73 7.98 -0.72 -2.32
CA ALA A 73 7.44 0.56 -1.87
C ALA A 73 7.93 1.69 -2.79
N TRP A 74 7.11 2.72 -2.97
CA TRP A 74 7.44 3.83 -3.87
C TRP A 74 7.02 5.18 -3.28
N SER A 75 7.76 6.26 -3.62
CA SER A 75 7.44 7.63 -3.19
C SER A 75 6.23 8.19 -3.94
N ASP A 76 5.44 9.04 -3.29
CA ASP A 76 4.31 9.73 -3.90
C ASP A 76 4.75 10.63 -5.07
N SER A 77 5.93 11.26 -4.95
CA SER A 77 6.53 12.07 -6.01
C SER A 77 6.95 11.26 -7.26
N GLY A 78 6.97 9.94 -7.18
CA GLY A 78 7.41 9.05 -8.26
C GLY A 78 8.91 9.06 -8.53
N THR A 79 9.72 9.66 -7.65
CA THR A 79 11.17 9.86 -7.88
C THR A 79 12.02 8.66 -7.51
N HIS A 80 11.67 7.97 -6.41
CA HIS A 80 12.43 6.84 -5.88
C HIS A 80 11.49 5.76 -5.34
N GLY A 81 11.99 4.54 -5.37
CA GLY A 81 11.36 3.41 -4.71
C GLY A 81 12.38 2.52 -4.03
N ALA A 82 11.87 1.62 -3.22
CA ALA A 82 12.62 0.59 -2.56
C ALA A 82 12.02 -0.77 -2.88
N VAL A 83 12.87 -1.77 -3.04
CA VAL A 83 12.48 -3.17 -3.18
C VAL A 83 13.28 -4.02 -2.20
N VAL A 84 12.68 -5.11 -1.75
CA VAL A 84 13.37 -6.15 -1.01
C VAL A 84 13.82 -7.23 -2.00
N VAL A 85 15.11 -7.53 -2.00
CA VAL A 85 15.74 -8.56 -2.83
C VAL A 85 16.25 -9.67 -1.91
N GLY A 86 15.84 -10.90 -2.14
CA GLY A 86 15.99 -11.97 -1.17
C GLY A 86 15.22 -11.63 0.11
N GLU A 87 15.76 -11.97 1.26
CA GLU A 87 15.10 -11.69 2.53
C GLU A 87 15.67 -10.46 3.25
N THR A 88 16.94 -10.11 3.00
CA THR A 88 17.69 -9.17 3.86
C THR A 88 18.17 -7.91 3.15
N THR A 89 18.08 -7.84 1.83
CA THR A 89 18.64 -6.74 1.05
C THR A 89 17.59 -5.71 0.67
N LEU A 90 17.75 -4.49 1.16
CA LEU A 90 17.02 -3.32 0.70
C LEU A 90 17.76 -2.70 -0.50
N ALA A 91 17.09 -2.60 -1.65
CA ALA A 91 17.61 -1.96 -2.85
C ALA A 91 16.75 -0.73 -3.19
N VAL A 92 17.39 0.41 -3.44
CA VAL A 92 16.73 1.66 -3.82
C VAL A 92 16.92 1.93 -5.29
N LEU A 93 15.81 2.23 -5.96
CA LEU A 93 15.73 2.52 -7.39
C LEU A 93 15.32 3.98 -7.60
N ASN A 94 15.80 4.60 -8.68
CA ASN A 94 15.30 5.88 -9.14
C ASN A 94 14.12 5.72 -10.12
N ARG A 95 13.55 6.82 -10.61
CA ARG A 95 12.43 6.84 -11.59
C ARG A 95 12.77 6.13 -12.92
N GLN A 96 14.05 5.99 -13.28
CA GLN A 96 14.49 5.23 -14.47
C GLN A 96 14.70 3.75 -14.15
N LEU A 97 14.27 3.28 -12.95
CA LEU A 97 14.47 1.93 -12.44
C LEU A 97 15.94 1.51 -12.37
N ARG A 98 16.85 2.49 -12.28
CA ARG A 98 18.27 2.23 -12.07
C ARG A 98 18.55 2.13 -10.59
N LEU A 99 19.38 1.16 -10.24
CA LEU A 99 19.85 0.98 -8.87
C LEU A 99 20.65 2.21 -8.42
N VAL A 100 20.22 2.80 -7.29
CA VAL A 100 20.91 3.92 -6.62
C VAL A 100 21.89 3.38 -5.60
N TRP A 101 21.42 2.49 -4.72
CA TRP A 101 22.23 1.77 -3.74
C TRP A 101 21.53 0.52 -3.22
N THR A 102 22.30 -0.37 -2.58
CA THR A 102 21.80 -1.51 -1.81
C THR A 102 22.34 -1.50 -0.40
N SER A 103 21.58 -2.11 0.52
CA SER A 103 22.02 -2.33 1.91
C SER A 103 21.56 -3.69 2.38
N ASP A 104 22.49 -4.59 2.70
CA ASP A 104 22.18 -5.81 3.43
C ASP A 104 21.96 -5.47 4.90
N LEU A 105 20.73 -5.67 5.39
CA LEU A 105 20.34 -5.38 6.76
C LEU A 105 20.63 -6.54 7.73
N ARG A 106 21.10 -7.69 7.21
CA ARG A 106 21.52 -8.90 7.94
C ARG A 106 20.41 -9.59 8.73
N GLU A 107 19.19 -9.15 8.57
CA GLU A 107 17.97 -9.72 9.16
C GLU A 107 16.87 -9.69 8.10
N PRO A 108 15.93 -10.65 8.09
CA PRO A 108 14.80 -10.62 7.19
C PRO A 108 13.98 -9.34 7.36
N ILE A 109 13.64 -8.74 6.22
CA ILE A 109 12.83 -7.52 6.14
C ILE A 109 11.37 -7.96 6.02
N ARG A 110 10.51 -7.46 6.89
CA ARG A 110 9.07 -7.79 6.93
C ARG A 110 8.20 -6.75 6.23
N ALA A 111 8.61 -5.52 6.27
CA ALA A 111 7.90 -4.43 5.60
C ALA A 111 8.86 -3.30 5.27
N ILE A 112 8.56 -2.60 4.18
CA ILE A 112 9.29 -1.41 3.77
C ILE A 112 8.33 -0.26 3.49
N ALA A 113 8.83 0.97 3.62
CA ALA A 113 8.15 2.17 3.14
C ALA A 113 9.15 3.17 2.60
N VAL A 114 8.69 4.00 1.68
CA VAL A 114 9.42 5.16 1.16
C VAL A 114 8.64 6.42 1.52
N ASP A 115 9.34 7.48 1.96
CA ASP A 115 8.67 8.73 2.25
C ASP A 115 8.10 9.37 0.98
N PRO A 116 7.13 10.26 1.07
CA PRO A 116 6.45 10.83 -0.10
C PRO A 116 7.39 11.49 -1.11
N TYR A 117 8.53 11.98 -0.67
CA TYR A 117 9.50 12.70 -1.50
C TYR A 117 10.65 11.82 -2.00
N GLY A 118 10.77 10.56 -1.53
CA GLY A 118 11.85 9.64 -1.90
C GLY A 118 13.19 9.92 -1.23
N HIS A 119 13.17 10.54 -0.05
CA HIS A 119 14.38 10.90 0.70
C HIS A 119 14.70 9.94 1.85
N HIS A 120 13.68 9.26 2.39
CA HIS A 120 13.79 8.34 3.52
C HIS A 120 13.16 6.99 3.21
N PHE A 121 13.76 5.96 3.76
CA PHE A 121 13.39 4.56 3.55
C PHE A 121 13.31 3.87 4.90
N ALA A 122 12.15 3.33 5.25
CA ALA A 122 11.97 2.55 6.47
C ALA A 122 12.01 1.05 6.12
N ALA A 123 12.67 0.26 6.97
CA ALA A 123 12.68 -1.19 6.91
C ALA A 123 12.40 -1.77 8.30
N CYS A 124 11.30 -2.52 8.42
CA CYS A 124 10.94 -3.25 9.63
C CYS A 124 11.55 -4.65 9.56
N LEU A 125 12.31 -5.03 10.58
CA LEU A 125 13.09 -6.27 10.61
C LEU A 125 12.43 -7.36 11.48
N GLU A 126 12.73 -8.60 11.18
CA GLU A 126 12.23 -9.78 11.90
C GLU A 126 12.57 -9.74 13.41
N GLY A 127 13.70 -9.17 13.80
CA GLY A 127 14.10 -8.98 15.20
C GLY A 127 13.33 -7.88 15.95
N GLY A 128 12.36 -7.22 15.29
CA GLY A 128 11.53 -6.15 15.86
C GLY A 128 12.18 -4.77 15.82
N GLU A 129 13.38 -4.62 15.25
CA GLU A 129 14.00 -3.33 14.97
C GLU A 129 13.43 -2.74 13.67
N THR A 130 13.16 -1.44 13.68
CA THR A 130 12.89 -0.65 12.47
C THR A 130 14.04 0.30 12.25
N ARG A 131 14.59 0.32 11.04
CA ARG A 131 15.66 1.23 10.61
C ARG A 131 15.12 2.22 9.60
N ILE A 132 15.49 3.48 9.78
CA ILE A 132 15.17 4.56 8.86
C ILE A 132 16.48 5.04 8.24
N LEU A 133 16.57 4.91 6.92
CA LEU A 133 17.75 5.29 6.14
C LEU A 133 17.41 6.51 5.27
N ASN A 134 18.40 7.34 4.98
CA ASN A 134 18.25 8.41 4.01
C ASN A 134 18.74 7.99 2.60
N ASN A 135 18.60 8.88 1.63
CA ASN A 135 19.00 8.65 0.23
C ASN A 135 20.52 8.44 0.04
N THR A 136 21.36 8.74 1.05
CA THR A 136 22.79 8.43 1.07
C THR A 136 23.10 7.13 1.82
N ARG A 137 22.10 6.29 2.08
CA ARG A 137 22.23 5.00 2.78
C ARG A 137 22.64 5.14 4.27
N LYS A 138 22.58 6.34 4.83
CA LYS A 138 22.89 6.55 6.26
C LYS A 138 21.64 6.26 7.10
N THR A 139 21.78 5.45 8.15
CA THR A 139 20.72 5.30 9.17
C THR A 139 20.60 6.61 9.94
N ILE A 140 19.42 7.22 9.91
CA ILE A 140 19.08 8.47 10.59
C ILE A 140 18.24 8.24 11.84
N GLY A 141 17.55 7.10 11.92
CA GLY A 141 16.76 6.70 13.07
C GLY A 141 16.63 5.19 13.18
N ARG A 142 16.41 4.74 14.40
CA ARG A 142 16.08 3.35 14.69
C ARG A 142 15.26 3.26 15.97
N PHE A 143 14.38 2.29 16.02
CA PHE A 143 13.63 1.96 17.23
C PHE A 143 13.32 0.47 17.26
N LYS A 144 12.96 -0.01 18.44
CA LYS A 144 12.55 -1.41 18.62
C LYS A 144 11.21 -1.44 19.31
N THR A 145 10.31 -2.26 18.76
CA THR A 145 8.97 -2.48 19.31
C THR A 145 8.88 -3.84 20.00
N THR A 146 7.94 -3.98 20.91
CA THR A 146 7.69 -5.25 21.62
C THR A 146 7.14 -6.34 20.69
N ARG A 147 6.54 -5.94 19.57
CA ARG A 147 6.02 -6.81 18.51
C ARG A 147 6.65 -6.43 17.18
N ARG A 148 6.90 -7.39 16.32
CA ARG A 148 7.45 -7.18 14.97
C ARG A 148 6.44 -6.42 14.13
N LEU A 149 6.87 -5.33 13.52
CA LEU A 149 6.02 -4.54 12.62
C LEU A 149 5.94 -5.22 11.26
N SER A 150 4.73 -5.31 10.72
CA SER A 150 4.42 -5.92 9.43
C SER A 150 3.92 -4.92 8.38
N HIS A 151 3.50 -3.74 8.83
CA HIS A 151 3.10 -2.65 7.94
C HIS A 151 3.64 -1.33 8.47
N VAL A 152 4.08 -0.46 7.56
CA VAL A 152 4.63 0.86 7.87
C VAL A 152 4.28 1.85 6.77
N ARG A 153 3.94 3.10 7.14
CA ARG A 153 3.65 4.21 6.23
C ARG A 153 4.27 5.50 6.76
N PHE A 154 4.85 6.31 5.88
CA PHE A 154 5.25 7.67 6.23
C PHE A 154 4.07 8.62 6.16
N VAL A 155 4.03 9.58 7.08
CA VAL A 155 3.06 10.69 7.08
C VAL A 155 3.57 11.79 6.17
N THR A 156 2.74 12.30 5.26
CA THR A 156 3.22 13.26 4.24
C THR A 156 3.55 14.63 4.80
N GLY A 157 2.73 15.13 5.70
CA GLY A 157 2.90 16.49 6.27
C GLY A 157 3.85 16.56 7.47
N HIS A 158 4.36 15.43 7.96
CA HIS A 158 5.15 15.35 9.18
C HIS A 158 6.34 14.41 9.02
N ALA A 159 7.39 14.67 9.79
CA ALA A 159 8.58 13.82 9.83
C ALA A 159 8.35 12.56 10.71
N ASP A 160 7.28 11.82 10.43
CA ASP A 160 6.79 10.70 11.22
C ASP A 160 6.46 9.50 10.35
N LEU A 161 6.39 8.34 10.99
CA LEU A 161 5.83 7.12 10.43
C LEU A 161 4.81 6.49 11.38
N ILE A 162 3.81 5.82 10.79
CA ILE A 162 2.81 5.02 11.47
C ILE A 162 3.02 3.58 11.05
N ALA A 163 2.99 2.67 12.00
CA ALA A 163 3.24 1.26 11.76
C ALA A 163 2.37 0.36 12.63
N THR A 164 2.13 -0.87 12.16
CA THR A 164 1.38 -1.87 12.91
C THR A 164 2.06 -3.24 12.83
N ALA A 165 1.88 -4.03 13.87
CA ALA A 165 2.23 -5.44 13.90
C ALA A 165 1.01 -6.30 13.51
N ASP A 166 1.24 -7.48 12.95
CA ASP A 166 0.17 -8.45 12.63
C ASP A 166 -0.72 -8.72 13.86
N ASN A 167 -0.14 -8.70 15.05
CA ASN A 167 -0.79 -9.03 16.31
C ASN A 167 -0.80 -7.85 17.28
N GLY A 168 -1.70 -6.89 17.07
CA GLY A 168 -2.16 -6.02 18.12
C GLY A 168 -1.20 -4.94 18.62
N LEU A 169 -0.46 -4.28 17.76
CA LEU A 169 0.24 -3.03 18.05
C LEU A 169 0.02 -2.04 16.89
N LEU A 170 -0.42 -0.84 17.21
CA LEU A 170 -0.39 0.32 16.34
C LEU A 170 0.49 1.38 17.00
N CYS A 171 1.41 2.00 16.27
CA CYS A 171 2.34 2.98 16.85
C CYS A 171 2.73 4.07 15.84
N ARG A 172 3.15 5.21 16.40
CA ARG A 172 3.69 6.35 15.64
C ARG A 172 5.05 6.75 16.22
N HIS A 173 6.01 7.00 15.34
CA HIS A 173 7.38 7.39 15.69
C HIS A 173 7.85 8.53 14.80
N HIS A 174 8.71 9.39 15.34
CA HIS A 174 9.50 10.34 14.54
C HIS A 174 10.55 9.62 13.70
N LEU A 175 11.09 10.31 12.68
CA LEU A 175 12.15 9.76 11.81
C LEU A 175 13.44 9.41 12.53
N ASP A 176 13.72 10.04 13.68
CA ASP A 176 14.87 9.71 14.52
C ASP A 176 14.66 8.44 15.38
N GLY A 177 13.45 7.89 15.36
CA GLY A 177 13.04 6.73 16.14
C GLY A 177 12.39 7.06 17.49
N THR A 178 12.24 8.34 17.84
CA THR A 178 11.54 8.74 19.07
C THR A 178 10.07 8.33 19.02
N PRO A 179 9.54 7.56 20.00
CA PRO A 179 8.14 7.19 20.02
C PRO A 179 7.25 8.39 20.32
N LEU A 180 6.16 8.53 19.59
CA LEU A 180 5.11 9.52 19.87
C LEU A 180 3.99 8.88 20.67
N TRP A 181 3.50 7.74 20.23
CA TRP A 181 2.51 6.92 20.92
C TRP A 181 2.54 5.46 20.44
N GLY A 182 1.98 4.55 21.24
CA GLY A 182 1.77 3.14 20.88
C GLY A 182 0.58 2.59 21.62
N GLU A 183 -0.36 2.04 20.85
CA GLU A 183 -1.63 1.53 21.34
C GLU A 183 -1.79 0.03 21.02
N PRO A 184 -2.30 -0.76 21.96
CA PRO A 184 -2.68 -2.13 21.66
C PRO A 184 -3.91 -2.13 20.74
N CYS A 185 -3.87 -2.89 19.66
CA CYS A 185 -5.05 -3.21 18.88
C CYS A 185 -5.34 -4.72 18.94
N TRP A 186 -6.63 -5.09 19.01
CA TRP A 186 -7.06 -6.46 19.36
C TRP A 186 -7.38 -7.33 18.14
N SER A 187 -6.79 -7.03 16.99
CA SER A 187 -7.07 -7.74 15.75
C SER A 187 -5.80 -8.28 15.09
N ASN A 188 -5.93 -9.34 14.35
CA ASN A 188 -4.94 -9.69 13.34
C ASN A 188 -5.10 -8.71 12.17
N ILE A 189 -4.01 -8.08 11.76
CA ILE A 189 -4.01 -7.01 10.77
C ILE A 189 -3.49 -7.53 9.43
N GLY A 190 -4.31 -7.38 8.39
CA GLY A 190 -3.97 -7.73 7.01
C GLY A 190 -3.32 -6.59 6.23
N ASP A 191 -3.63 -5.33 6.57
CA ASP A 191 -3.05 -4.15 5.91
C ASP A 191 -3.25 -2.87 6.75
N LEU A 192 -2.44 -1.84 6.43
CA LEU A 192 -2.46 -0.51 7.04
C LEU A 192 -2.49 0.56 5.94
N THR A 193 -3.41 1.50 6.05
CA THR A 193 -3.38 2.74 5.25
C THR A 193 -3.65 3.97 6.11
N ILE A 194 -3.16 5.12 5.66
CA ILE A 194 -3.32 6.40 6.35
C ILE A 194 -3.69 7.51 5.36
N THR A 195 -4.39 8.53 5.83
CA THR A 195 -4.53 9.80 5.10
C THR A 195 -3.18 10.51 4.98
N GLY A 196 -3.04 11.43 4.05
CA GLY A 196 -1.78 12.14 3.80
C GLY A 196 -1.23 12.86 5.04
N ASP A 197 -2.10 13.46 5.84
CA ASP A 197 -1.76 14.13 7.10
C ASP A 197 -1.58 13.18 8.29
N GLY A 198 -1.89 11.88 8.10
CA GLY A 198 -1.91 10.89 9.18
C GLY A 198 -3.04 11.12 10.20
N GLY A 199 -4.03 11.93 9.87
CA GLY A 199 -5.17 12.26 10.73
C GLY A 199 -6.19 11.13 10.86
N ALA A 200 -6.26 10.24 9.84
CA ALA A 200 -7.04 9.02 9.90
C ALA A 200 -6.17 7.81 9.52
N ILE A 201 -6.32 6.74 10.28
CA ILE A 201 -5.60 5.48 10.15
C ILE A 201 -6.63 4.37 9.98
N PHE A 202 -6.44 3.50 9.00
CA PHE A 202 -7.29 2.34 8.76
C PHE A 202 -6.50 1.06 8.80
N LEU A 203 -7.04 0.07 9.50
CA LEU A 203 -6.51 -1.29 9.57
C LEU A 203 -7.53 -2.27 8.97
N ALA A 204 -7.09 -3.10 8.04
CA ALA A 204 -7.86 -4.26 7.61
C ALA A 204 -7.77 -5.33 8.72
N GLY A 205 -8.76 -5.34 9.62
CA GLY A 205 -8.81 -6.26 10.75
C GLY A 205 -9.50 -7.56 10.35
N LEU A 206 -8.74 -8.66 10.28
CA LEU A 206 -9.26 -9.95 9.78
C LEU A 206 -10.51 -10.46 10.52
N ASN A 207 -10.71 -10.05 11.79
CA ASN A 207 -11.84 -10.50 12.59
C ASN A 207 -12.82 -9.38 12.99
N LEU A 208 -12.49 -8.11 12.68
CA LEU A 208 -13.21 -6.95 13.22
C LEU A 208 -13.64 -5.94 12.15
N GLY A 209 -13.54 -6.27 10.86
CA GLY A 209 -13.85 -5.32 9.80
C GLY A 209 -12.72 -4.30 9.60
N ILE A 210 -13.03 -3.15 9.02
CA ILE A 210 -12.04 -2.08 8.78
C ILE A 210 -12.05 -1.13 9.98
N GLN A 211 -11.06 -1.23 10.84
CA GLN A 211 -10.93 -0.40 12.03
C GLN A 211 -10.41 0.98 11.67
N ARG A 212 -11.03 2.04 12.20
CA ARG A 212 -10.61 3.43 12.04
C ARG A 212 -10.06 3.99 13.34
N PHE A 213 -8.93 4.69 13.24
CA PHE A 213 -8.30 5.42 14.34
C PHE A 213 -8.01 6.86 13.91
N ASP A 214 -7.93 7.77 14.89
CA ASP A 214 -7.41 9.13 14.64
C ASP A 214 -5.86 9.14 14.62
N GLY A 215 -5.27 10.30 14.29
CA GLY A 215 -3.82 10.48 14.23
C GLY A 215 -3.08 10.34 15.57
N ASN A 216 -3.83 10.24 16.68
CA ASN A 216 -3.31 10.00 18.03
C ASN A 216 -3.47 8.53 18.45
N GLY A 217 -3.98 7.67 17.58
CA GLY A 217 -4.20 6.24 17.86
C GLY A 217 -5.51 5.93 18.59
N ASN A 218 -6.40 6.90 18.79
CA ASN A 218 -7.68 6.65 19.43
C ASN A 218 -8.67 6.01 18.43
N SER A 219 -9.35 4.94 18.85
CA SER A 219 -10.33 4.26 18.02
C SER A 219 -11.53 5.19 17.69
N GLN A 220 -11.87 5.23 16.42
CA GLN A 220 -13.01 6.00 15.87
C GLN A 220 -14.15 5.07 15.39
N GLY A 221 -14.06 3.78 15.70
CA GLY A 221 -15.04 2.78 15.31
C GLY A 221 -14.56 1.84 14.21
N THR A 222 -15.51 1.15 13.59
CA THR A 222 -15.24 0.12 12.59
C THR A 222 -16.24 0.22 11.45
N TYR A 223 -15.75 0.17 10.21
CA TYR A 223 -16.60 -0.01 9.04
C TYR A 223 -16.91 -1.50 8.88
N VAL A 224 -18.19 -1.81 8.92
CA VAL A 224 -18.67 -3.18 8.78
C VAL A 224 -18.78 -3.50 7.30
N VAL A 225 -18.09 -4.53 6.87
CA VAL A 225 -18.13 -5.03 5.50
C VAL A 225 -18.44 -6.52 5.51
N GLU A 226 -19.01 -7.01 4.41
CA GLU A 226 -19.21 -8.44 4.22
C GLU A 226 -17.86 -9.13 3.92
N GLY A 227 -17.58 -10.22 4.64
CA GLY A 227 -16.32 -10.97 4.52
C GLY A 227 -15.20 -10.49 5.44
N THR A 228 -14.00 -11.00 5.20
CA THR A 228 -12.80 -10.82 6.04
C THR A 228 -11.84 -9.83 5.36
N PRO A 229 -11.79 -8.54 5.76
CA PRO A 229 -10.92 -7.55 5.11
C PRO A 229 -9.44 -7.94 5.23
N ASN A 230 -8.73 -7.98 4.10
CA ASN A 230 -7.31 -8.31 4.04
C ASN A 230 -6.45 -7.20 3.43
N ARG A 231 -7.06 -6.28 2.64
CA ARG A 231 -6.39 -5.09 2.10
C ARG A 231 -7.27 -3.87 2.30
N VAL A 232 -6.63 -2.72 2.51
CA VAL A 232 -7.32 -1.42 2.64
C VAL A 232 -6.46 -0.30 2.10
N SER A 233 -7.08 0.65 1.41
CA SER A 233 -6.42 1.88 0.96
C SER A 233 -7.38 3.05 1.04
N THR A 234 -6.87 4.24 1.38
CA THR A 234 -7.67 5.48 1.49
C THR A 234 -7.13 6.57 0.60
N SER A 235 -7.99 7.50 0.20
CA SER A 235 -7.62 8.75 -0.45
C SER A 235 -6.85 9.66 0.50
N TYR A 236 -6.19 10.68 -0.06
CA TYR A 236 -5.32 11.59 0.70
C TYR A 236 -6.06 12.35 1.80
N ALA A 237 -7.27 12.83 1.51
CA ALA A 237 -8.10 13.65 2.39
C ALA A 237 -9.31 12.88 2.96
N LEU A 238 -9.26 11.56 3.05
CA LEU A 238 -10.36 10.72 3.55
C LEU A 238 -11.69 10.93 2.81
N ASN A 239 -11.67 11.07 1.51
CA ASN A 239 -12.91 11.13 0.74
C ASN A 239 -13.46 9.74 0.43
N ARG A 240 -12.58 8.76 0.33
CA ARG A 240 -12.90 7.39 -0.07
C ARG A 240 -12.00 6.39 0.62
N VAL A 241 -12.54 5.19 0.82
CA VAL A 241 -11.82 4.01 1.27
C VAL A 241 -12.13 2.86 0.31
N VAL A 242 -11.13 2.10 -0.06
CA VAL A 242 -11.28 0.85 -0.81
C VAL A 242 -10.73 -0.30 0.01
N ALA A 243 -11.42 -1.42 0.00
CA ALA A 243 -11.00 -2.63 0.70
C ALA A 243 -11.22 -3.86 -0.17
N SER A 244 -10.43 -4.89 0.08
CA SER A 244 -10.73 -6.25 -0.39
C SER A 244 -10.82 -7.22 0.76
N THR A 245 -11.48 -8.36 0.50
CA THR A 245 -11.65 -9.43 1.48
C THR A 245 -11.01 -10.73 0.99
N VAL A 246 -10.73 -11.63 1.91
CA VAL A 246 -10.22 -12.99 1.62
C VAL A 246 -11.18 -13.76 0.70
N GLU A 247 -12.48 -13.48 0.81
CA GLU A 247 -13.56 -14.06 0.00
C GLU A 247 -13.67 -13.39 -1.39
N ARG A 248 -12.63 -12.65 -1.81
CA ARG A 248 -12.55 -11.93 -3.09
C ARG A 248 -13.57 -10.79 -3.24
N GLY A 249 -14.13 -10.29 -2.15
CA GLY A 249 -14.90 -9.05 -2.16
C GLY A 249 -14.01 -7.85 -2.46
N LEU A 250 -14.47 -6.94 -3.30
CA LEU A 250 -13.85 -5.64 -3.58
C LEU A 250 -14.90 -4.57 -3.31
N ILE A 251 -14.57 -3.63 -2.40
CA ILE A 251 -15.58 -2.75 -1.77
C ILE A 251 -15.07 -1.31 -1.83
N TRP A 252 -15.91 -0.41 -2.32
CA TRP A 252 -15.68 1.02 -2.39
C TRP A 252 -16.60 1.74 -1.42
N LEU A 253 -16.04 2.52 -0.49
CA LEU A 253 -16.74 3.16 0.60
C LEU A 253 -16.53 4.68 0.60
N ASP A 254 -17.45 5.40 1.20
CA ASP A 254 -17.26 6.82 1.51
C ASP A 254 -16.49 7.02 2.84
N SER A 255 -16.36 8.28 3.27
CA SER A 255 -15.68 8.68 4.50
C SER A 255 -16.33 8.18 5.79
N ASP A 256 -17.62 7.84 5.74
CA ASP A 256 -18.42 7.39 6.89
C ASP A 256 -18.51 5.86 6.94
N GLY A 257 -18.00 5.18 5.91
CA GLY A 257 -17.99 3.72 5.81
C GLY A 257 -19.22 3.14 5.12
N GLU A 258 -20.04 3.98 4.48
CA GLU A 258 -21.15 3.52 3.66
C GLU A 258 -20.65 2.92 2.35
N ILE A 259 -21.18 1.76 1.99
CA ILE A 259 -20.79 1.03 0.78
C ILE A 259 -21.40 1.72 -0.44
N LEU A 260 -20.55 2.33 -1.28
CA LEU A 260 -20.96 2.95 -2.54
C LEU A 260 -21.03 1.94 -3.68
N TRP A 261 -20.14 0.93 -3.64
CA TRP A 261 -20.11 -0.17 -4.60
C TRP A 261 -19.39 -1.37 -4.01
N ALA A 262 -19.84 -2.57 -4.39
CA ALA A 262 -19.19 -3.82 -4.02
C ALA A 262 -19.39 -4.88 -5.10
N VAL A 263 -18.37 -5.74 -5.26
CA VAL A 263 -18.37 -6.83 -6.25
C VAL A 263 -17.52 -7.99 -5.76
N GLU A 264 -17.79 -9.20 -6.22
CA GLU A 264 -16.87 -10.32 -6.11
C GLU A 264 -15.91 -10.33 -7.31
N THR A 265 -14.59 -10.34 -7.04
CA THR A 265 -13.56 -10.38 -8.08
C THR A 265 -13.29 -11.80 -8.57
N PRO A 266 -12.85 -11.99 -9.83
CA PRO A 266 -12.55 -13.32 -10.35
C PRO A 266 -11.31 -13.96 -9.74
N GLU A 267 -10.40 -13.15 -9.19
CA GLU A 267 -9.14 -13.57 -8.58
C GLU A 267 -8.94 -12.85 -7.24
N GLU A 268 -8.05 -13.36 -6.39
CA GLU A 268 -7.68 -12.69 -5.14
C GLU A 268 -6.98 -11.36 -5.42
N VAL A 269 -7.37 -10.32 -4.68
CA VAL A 269 -6.72 -9.01 -4.73
C VAL A 269 -5.51 -9.02 -3.82
N LEU A 270 -4.33 -9.00 -4.41
CA LEU A 270 -3.06 -8.99 -3.68
C LEU A 270 -2.77 -7.61 -3.08
N THR A 271 -3.11 -6.53 -3.80
CA THR A 271 -2.76 -5.16 -3.41
C THR A 271 -3.77 -4.15 -3.96
N LEU A 272 -3.99 -3.07 -3.19
CA LEU A 272 -4.90 -1.97 -3.51
C LEU A 272 -4.20 -0.63 -3.29
N ARG A 273 -4.46 0.34 -4.18
CA ARG A 273 -4.06 1.75 -3.96
C ARG A 273 -5.15 2.68 -4.42
N CYS A 274 -5.71 3.43 -3.47
CA CYS A 274 -6.72 4.45 -3.74
C CYS A 274 -6.09 5.67 -4.44
N ASP A 275 -6.81 6.24 -5.38
CA ASP A 275 -6.45 7.54 -5.96
C ASP A 275 -6.41 8.62 -4.86
N PRO A 276 -5.43 9.54 -4.89
CA PRO A 276 -5.28 10.55 -3.83
C PRO A 276 -6.49 11.47 -3.67
N LEU A 277 -7.23 11.71 -4.73
CA LEU A 277 -8.45 12.53 -4.72
C LEU A 277 -9.73 11.70 -4.47
N GLY A 278 -9.61 10.38 -4.40
CA GLY A 278 -10.77 9.49 -4.26
C GLY A 278 -11.59 9.37 -5.54
N ALA A 279 -10.98 9.58 -6.73
CA ALA A 279 -11.65 9.41 -8.00
C ALA A 279 -11.76 7.93 -8.42
N GLY A 280 -10.92 7.06 -7.87
CA GLY A 280 -10.88 5.64 -8.17
C GLY A 280 -9.76 4.93 -7.43
N PHE A 281 -9.36 3.78 -7.93
CA PHE A 281 -8.24 3.01 -7.38
C PHE A 281 -7.56 2.13 -8.43
N VAL A 282 -6.38 1.64 -8.08
CA VAL A 282 -5.67 0.58 -8.80
C VAL A 282 -5.65 -0.67 -7.93
N CYS A 283 -6.02 -1.82 -8.49
CA CYS A 283 -5.88 -3.12 -7.84
C CYS A 283 -5.02 -4.06 -8.66
N GLY A 284 -4.19 -4.83 -7.95
CA GLY A 284 -3.37 -5.89 -8.50
C GLY A 284 -3.87 -7.25 -8.03
N PHE A 285 -4.00 -8.19 -8.95
CA PHE A 285 -4.42 -9.56 -8.69
C PHE A 285 -3.21 -10.50 -8.62
N GLU A 286 -3.35 -11.56 -7.86
CA GLU A 286 -2.26 -12.53 -7.65
C GLU A 286 -1.65 -13.02 -8.98
N GLY A 287 -2.48 -13.31 -9.99
CA GLY A 287 -2.07 -13.80 -11.30
C GLY A 287 -1.26 -12.83 -12.18
N GLY A 288 -0.96 -11.61 -11.73
CA GLY A 288 -0.16 -10.63 -12.48
C GLY A 288 -0.99 -9.55 -13.15
N ARG A 289 -2.31 -9.60 -13.10
CA ARG A 289 -3.18 -8.59 -13.68
C ARG A 289 -3.30 -7.38 -12.78
N VAL A 290 -3.27 -6.18 -13.38
CA VAL A 290 -3.47 -4.90 -12.73
C VAL A 290 -4.61 -4.17 -13.44
N VAL A 291 -5.53 -3.57 -12.68
CA VAL A 291 -6.71 -2.87 -13.21
C VAL A 291 -6.87 -1.53 -12.51
N ARG A 292 -7.20 -0.49 -13.29
CA ARG A 292 -7.65 0.80 -12.76
C ARG A 292 -9.15 0.96 -13.00
N LEU A 293 -9.86 1.29 -11.91
CA LEU A 293 -11.28 1.61 -11.89
C LEU A 293 -11.48 3.03 -11.38
N ASP A 294 -12.29 3.83 -12.09
CA ASP A 294 -12.57 5.21 -11.75
C ASP A 294 -14.08 5.49 -11.73
N TRP A 295 -14.52 6.43 -10.89
CA TRP A 295 -15.91 6.89 -10.77
C TRP A 295 -16.16 8.30 -11.35
N GLY A 296 -15.20 8.81 -12.16
CA GLY A 296 -15.18 10.20 -12.56
C GLY A 296 -14.68 11.12 -11.44
N ALA A 297 -14.73 12.43 -11.66
CA ALA A 297 -14.35 13.38 -10.62
C ALA A 297 -15.25 13.19 -9.39
N PRO A 298 -14.70 13.20 -8.17
CA PRO A 298 -15.51 13.11 -6.96
C PRO A 298 -16.58 14.20 -7.01
N PHE A 299 -17.83 13.83 -6.72
CA PHE A 299 -18.90 14.80 -6.56
C PHE A 299 -18.47 15.85 -5.52
N PRO A 300 -18.80 17.14 -5.76
CA PRO A 300 -18.46 18.23 -4.87
C PRO A 300 -19.01 18.06 -3.47
#